data_3de713613b5ef556bfd6e5ea8463a72e
#
_entry.id   3de713613b5ef556bfd6e5ea8463a72e
#
_cell.length_a   1.000
_cell.length_b   1.000
_cell.length_c   1.000
_cell.angle_alpha   90.00
_cell.angle_beta   90.00
_cell.angle_gamma   90.00
#
_symmetry.space_group_name_H-M   'P 1'
#
loop_
_entity.id
_entity.type
_entity.pdbx_description
1 polymer ?
#
loop_
_entity_poly.entity_id
_entity_poly.type
_entity_poly.pdbx_seq_one_letter_code
_entity_poly.pdbx_strand_id
1 'polypeptide(L)'
;MAFSPLLAIERPHLPRPSLREILRDAGPQEVGNGLVALIFSASGPIAVILAAAAAGNLSPDETSSWIFGAFLGNGLLTLFLTWLYRSPQAYFWTIPGTVIAGDALTHLSFGEVIGAYLATAVLVFLLGWSGLIGRIMALLPPTIVMAMVAGIFLRFGLELVDAATGDPWLAIPMILIFVGLSIVPRVAAVAPPVAVAALVGTVIAIVSGRLGSGILDDGIITTPVITTPEFSLAAMIELVIPLAVTVVIVQNGQGIAVLTAAGHKPGVNLAAAASGLVSIPMAFIGNVTTCLTGPTNALIVSGPNKHRHYAAAMVTALGAIAVGLFAPAFVGFMLAMPVSFIAALAGIAMLTPLKNAFVAGFSGSFSTGALVCFIVTVSELTIFGMTAPFWGLVFGCLIAWLMDPRPVKAQPVTEKAGVDKQKCEVK
;
A
#
# COMPACT_ATOMS: atom_id res chain seq x y z
N MET A 1 -7.07 -36.34 -4.02
CA MET A 1 -7.38 -34.92 -3.78
C MET A 1 -8.15 -34.41 -4.99
N ALA A 2 -9.45 -34.22 -4.85
CA ALA A 2 -10.31 -33.81 -5.94
C ALA A 2 -10.00 -32.35 -6.31
N PHE A 3 -9.65 -32.13 -7.56
CA PHE A 3 -9.59 -30.79 -8.16
C PHE A 3 -11.03 -30.25 -8.22
N SER A 4 -11.36 -29.27 -7.39
CA SER A 4 -12.49 -28.37 -7.60
C SER A 4 -11.91 -27.09 -8.20
N PRO A 5 -11.88 -26.93 -9.53
CA PRO A 5 -11.07 -25.89 -10.19
C PRO A 5 -11.81 -24.58 -10.46
N LEU A 6 -12.97 -24.37 -9.92
CA LEU A 6 -13.76 -23.18 -10.27
C LEU A 6 -14.11 -22.36 -9.04
N LEU A 7 -13.23 -21.46 -8.62
CA LEU A 7 -13.34 -20.42 -7.59
C LEU A 7 -12.41 -20.63 -6.39
N ALA A 8 -11.11 -20.46 -6.62
CA ALA A 8 -10.14 -20.28 -5.54
C ALA A 8 -10.24 -18.86 -4.89
N ILE A 9 -11.16 -18.02 -5.38
CA ILE A 9 -11.38 -16.67 -4.88
C ILE A 9 -12.18 -16.73 -3.58
N GLU A 10 -11.65 -16.10 -2.54
CA GLU A 10 -12.24 -16.06 -1.21
C GLU A 10 -13.58 -15.28 -1.22
N ARG A 11 -14.60 -15.84 -0.57
CA ARG A 11 -15.94 -15.23 -0.52
C ARG A 11 -16.06 -14.21 0.63
N PRO A 12 -16.94 -13.20 0.49
CA PRO A 12 -17.27 -12.31 1.60
C PRO A 12 -17.78 -13.08 2.82
N HIS A 13 -17.26 -12.73 4.00
CA HIS A 13 -17.68 -13.35 5.27
C HIS A 13 -18.68 -12.48 6.03
N LEU A 14 -18.76 -11.19 5.72
CA LEU A 14 -19.66 -10.23 6.35
C LEU A 14 -20.73 -9.75 5.37
N PRO A 15 -21.93 -9.39 5.83
CA PRO A 15 -22.95 -8.79 4.99
C PRO A 15 -22.48 -7.41 4.51
N ARG A 16 -22.90 -7.03 3.30
CA ARG A 16 -22.59 -5.73 2.72
C ARG A 16 -23.16 -4.61 3.59
N PRO A 17 -22.40 -3.53 3.85
CA PRO A 17 -22.91 -2.42 4.61
C PRO A 17 -23.95 -1.64 3.81
N SER A 18 -25.02 -1.22 4.47
CA SER A 18 -25.96 -0.26 3.91
C SER A 18 -25.37 1.16 3.89
N LEU A 19 -25.89 2.06 3.07
CA LEU A 19 -25.44 3.46 3.04
C LEU A 19 -25.54 4.11 4.42
N ARG A 20 -26.61 3.82 5.19
CA ARG A 20 -26.79 4.35 6.54
C ARG A 20 -25.71 3.88 7.51
N GLU A 21 -25.29 2.62 7.39
CA GLU A 21 -24.17 2.09 8.21
C GLU A 21 -22.85 2.74 7.82
N ILE A 22 -22.58 2.91 6.51
CA ILE A 22 -21.36 3.57 6.02
C ILE A 22 -21.27 4.99 6.59
N LEU A 23 -22.34 5.79 6.49
CA LEU A 23 -22.37 7.16 7.02
C LEU A 23 -22.20 7.21 8.54
N ARG A 24 -22.82 6.27 9.27
CA ARG A 24 -22.65 6.17 10.73
C ARG A 24 -21.24 5.78 11.14
N ASP A 25 -20.61 4.86 10.40
CA ASP A 25 -19.30 4.31 10.70
C ASP A 25 -18.15 5.21 10.21
N ALA A 26 -18.43 6.15 9.29
CA ALA A 26 -17.51 7.19 8.84
C ALA A 26 -17.41 8.35 9.84
N GLY A 27 -16.87 8.04 11.03
CA GLY A 27 -16.59 9.06 12.05
C GLY A 27 -15.36 9.92 11.72
N PRO A 28 -15.07 10.97 12.55
CA PRO A 28 -13.91 11.84 12.30
C PRO A 28 -12.58 11.12 12.18
N GLN A 29 -12.38 10.06 12.98
CA GLN A 29 -11.18 9.22 12.95
C GLN A 29 -11.04 8.48 11.62
N GLU A 30 -12.12 7.83 11.14
CA GLU A 30 -12.12 7.07 9.91
C GLU A 30 -11.97 7.99 8.69
N VAL A 31 -12.65 9.14 8.70
CA VAL A 31 -12.49 10.17 7.67
C VAL A 31 -11.05 10.70 7.66
N GLY A 32 -10.50 11.00 8.85
CA GLY A 32 -9.11 11.46 8.97
C GLY A 32 -8.12 10.43 8.44
N ASN A 33 -8.22 9.17 8.86
CA ASN A 33 -7.34 8.10 8.39
C ASN A 33 -7.47 7.88 6.88
N GLY A 34 -8.69 7.94 6.35
CA GLY A 34 -8.95 7.82 4.91
C GLY A 34 -8.34 8.96 4.10
N LEU A 35 -8.45 10.19 4.56
CA LEU A 35 -7.83 11.37 3.92
C LEU A 35 -6.31 11.32 4.01
N VAL A 36 -5.74 10.94 5.16
CA VAL A 36 -4.29 10.79 5.31
C VAL A 36 -3.75 9.70 4.37
N ALA A 37 -4.45 8.57 4.27
CA ALA A 37 -4.11 7.49 3.35
C ALA A 37 -4.16 7.96 1.87
N LEU A 38 -5.16 8.76 1.52
CA LEU A 38 -5.27 9.38 0.20
C LEU A 38 -4.12 10.35 -0.06
N ILE A 39 -3.87 11.29 0.84
CA ILE A 39 -2.80 12.30 0.69
C ILE A 39 -1.44 11.62 0.58
N PHE A 40 -1.18 10.59 1.40
CA PHE A 40 0.03 9.78 1.27
C PHE A 40 0.16 9.16 -0.13
N SER A 41 -0.90 8.49 -0.61
CA SER A 41 -0.90 7.85 -1.93
C SER A 41 -0.76 8.85 -3.08
N ALA A 42 -1.25 10.06 -2.87
CA ALA A 42 -1.25 11.15 -3.84
C ALA A 42 -0.04 12.09 -3.72
N SER A 43 0.93 11.83 -2.85
CA SER A 43 2.13 12.65 -2.68
C SER A 43 3.39 11.96 -3.23
N GLY A 44 4.20 11.34 -2.38
CA GLY A 44 5.44 10.67 -2.77
C GLY A 44 5.28 9.66 -3.93
N PRO A 45 4.27 8.77 -3.91
CA PRO A 45 4.04 7.83 -5.00
C PRO A 45 3.80 8.47 -6.38
N ILE A 46 3.12 9.62 -6.45
CA ILE A 46 2.94 10.33 -7.73
C ILE A 46 4.28 10.83 -8.28
N ALA A 47 5.20 11.30 -7.43
CA ALA A 47 6.51 11.74 -7.87
C ALA A 47 7.28 10.64 -8.63
N VAL A 48 7.05 9.36 -8.27
CA VAL A 48 7.64 8.23 -8.99
C VAL A 48 7.02 8.06 -10.39
N ILE A 49 5.70 8.27 -10.54
CA ILE A 49 5.06 8.28 -11.87
C ILE A 49 5.62 9.42 -12.73
N LEU A 50 5.75 10.62 -12.15
CA LEU A 50 6.29 11.78 -12.86
C LEU A 50 7.74 11.56 -13.30
N ALA A 51 8.57 10.96 -12.44
CA ALA A 51 9.94 10.61 -12.78
C ALA A 51 10.00 9.57 -13.92
N ALA A 52 9.16 8.53 -13.87
CA ALA A 52 9.06 7.52 -14.91
C ALA A 52 8.55 8.11 -16.24
N ALA A 53 7.52 8.97 -16.19
CA ALA A 53 7.00 9.66 -17.37
C ALA A 53 8.05 10.58 -18.01
N ALA A 54 8.81 11.32 -17.18
CA ALA A 54 9.92 12.16 -17.66
C ALA A 54 11.03 11.32 -18.29
N ALA A 55 11.40 10.17 -17.72
CA ALA A 55 12.40 9.26 -18.29
C ALA A 55 11.97 8.74 -19.68
N GLY A 56 10.67 8.48 -19.87
CA GLY A 56 10.08 8.06 -21.15
C GLY A 56 9.74 9.20 -22.11
N ASN A 57 10.01 10.46 -21.75
CA ASN A 57 9.60 11.65 -22.50
C ASN A 57 8.09 11.65 -22.84
N LEU A 58 7.25 11.18 -21.91
CA LEU A 58 5.80 11.17 -22.10
C LEU A 58 5.25 12.60 -22.14
N SER A 59 4.23 12.81 -22.96
CA SER A 59 3.51 14.07 -23.01
C SER A 59 2.76 14.35 -21.69
N PRO A 60 2.41 15.61 -21.40
CA PRO A 60 1.56 15.95 -20.25
C PRO A 60 0.22 15.21 -20.24
N ASP A 61 -0.38 14.99 -21.42
CA ASP A 61 -1.63 14.27 -21.55
C ASP A 61 -1.49 12.79 -21.22
N GLU A 62 -0.43 12.11 -21.69
CA GLU A 62 -0.11 10.71 -21.35
C GLU A 62 0.19 10.57 -19.85
N THR A 63 0.93 11.50 -19.28
CA THR A 63 1.25 11.53 -17.85
C THR A 63 -0.01 11.71 -17.01
N SER A 64 -0.89 12.65 -17.37
CA SER A 64 -2.17 12.88 -16.70
C SER A 64 -3.10 11.67 -16.85
N SER A 65 -3.10 11.02 -18.02
CA SER A 65 -3.84 9.79 -18.29
C SER A 65 -3.36 8.63 -17.41
N TRP A 66 -2.04 8.46 -17.25
CA TRP A 66 -1.47 7.47 -16.33
C TRP A 66 -1.96 7.70 -14.90
N ILE A 67 -1.88 8.94 -14.41
CA ILE A 67 -2.33 9.29 -13.05
C ILE A 67 -3.84 9.09 -12.90
N PHE A 68 -4.63 9.46 -13.91
CA PHE A 68 -6.05 9.17 -13.96
C PHE A 68 -6.34 7.68 -13.78
N GLY A 69 -5.69 6.81 -14.55
CA GLY A 69 -5.84 5.35 -14.43
C GLY A 69 -5.42 4.83 -13.06
N ALA A 70 -4.30 5.35 -12.53
CA ALA A 70 -3.76 4.98 -11.24
C ALA A 70 -4.72 5.32 -10.07
N PHE A 71 -5.48 6.40 -10.17
CA PHE A 71 -6.39 6.82 -9.11
C PHE A 71 -7.84 6.39 -9.36
N LEU A 72 -8.40 6.62 -10.54
CA LEU A 72 -9.80 6.28 -10.82
C LEU A 72 -10.04 4.77 -10.79
N GLY A 73 -9.26 3.99 -11.54
CA GLY A 73 -9.44 2.54 -11.63
C GLY A 73 -9.25 1.87 -10.27
N ASN A 74 -8.20 2.26 -9.56
CA ASN A 74 -7.90 1.73 -8.23
C ASN A 74 -8.89 2.23 -7.17
N GLY A 75 -9.37 3.46 -7.27
CA GLY A 75 -10.42 4.01 -6.41
C GLY A 75 -11.73 3.24 -6.56
N LEU A 76 -12.15 2.97 -7.80
CA LEU A 76 -13.34 2.16 -8.08
C LEU A 76 -13.22 0.73 -7.57
N LEU A 77 -12.07 0.09 -7.77
CA LEU A 77 -11.80 -1.25 -7.25
C LEU A 77 -11.83 -1.27 -5.72
N THR A 78 -11.15 -0.32 -5.07
CA THR A 78 -11.13 -0.15 -3.61
C THR A 78 -12.53 0.03 -3.07
N LEU A 79 -13.33 0.92 -3.67
CA LEU A 79 -14.71 1.18 -3.26
C LEU A 79 -15.56 -0.08 -3.37
N PHE A 80 -15.51 -0.75 -4.53
CA PHE A 80 -16.30 -1.94 -4.80
C PHE A 80 -15.96 -3.11 -3.87
N LEU A 81 -14.68 -3.46 -3.73
CA LEU A 81 -14.27 -4.59 -2.90
C LEU A 81 -14.43 -4.29 -1.41
N THR A 82 -14.14 -3.08 -0.97
CA THR A 82 -14.37 -2.67 0.42
C THR A 82 -15.84 -2.76 0.79
N TRP A 83 -16.74 -2.33 -0.10
CA TRP A 83 -18.19 -2.46 0.08
C TRP A 83 -18.64 -3.93 0.06
N LEU A 84 -18.15 -4.71 -0.93
CA LEU A 84 -18.56 -6.10 -1.11
C LEU A 84 -18.14 -6.98 0.08
N TYR A 85 -16.92 -6.78 0.61
CA TYR A 85 -16.34 -7.61 1.68
C TYR A 85 -16.51 -7.00 3.08
N ARG A 86 -16.99 -5.76 3.19
CA ARG A 86 -17.05 -4.99 4.45
C ARG A 86 -15.71 -5.05 5.19
N SER A 87 -14.63 -4.93 4.47
CA SER A 87 -13.25 -5.03 4.96
C SER A 87 -12.40 -4.00 4.25
N PRO A 88 -11.43 -3.34 4.93
CA PRO A 88 -10.54 -2.40 4.27
C PRO A 88 -9.69 -3.14 3.24
N GLN A 89 -9.65 -2.62 2.03
CA GLN A 89 -8.87 -3.18 0.92
C GLN A 89 -8.51 -2.05 -0.04
N ALA A 90 -7.47 -1.26 0.28
CA ALA A 90 -7.04 -0.19 -0.60
C ALA A 90 -6.10 -0.72 -1.68
N TYR A 91 -6.52 -0.54 -2.92
CA TYR A 91 -5.75 -0.83 -4.12
C TYR A 91 -5.23 0.45 -4.73
N PHE A 92 -3.97 0.41 -5.13
CA PHE A 92 -3.31 1.44 -5.94
C PHE A 92 -2.31 0.75 -6.88
N TRP A 93 -1.43 1.49 -7.53
CA TRP A 93 -0.42 0.94 -8.42
C TRP A 93 0.84 0.46 -7.68
N THR A 94 1.63 -0.39 -8.33
CA THR A 94 2.89 -0.85 -7.78
C THR A 94 3.98 0.20 -7.92
N ILE A 95 4.43 0.78 -6.80
CA ILE A 95 5.52 1.78 -6.80
C ILE A 95 6.84 1.19 -7.31
N PRO A 96 7.31 0.01 -6.82
CA PRO A 96 8.51 -0.61 -7.38
C PRO A 96 8.36 -0.94 -8.87
N GLY A 97 7.17 -1.36 -9.30
CA GLY A 97 6.88 -1.60 -10.72
C GLY A 97 6.95 -0.33 -11.56
N THR A 98 6.56 0.83 -11.00
CA THR A 98 6.71 2.13 -11.68
C THR A 98 8.17 2.50 -11.88
N VAL A 99 9.04 2.23 -10.90
CA VAL A 99 10.49 2.45 -11.05
C VAL A 99 11.06 1.58 -12.18
N ILE A 100 10.75 0.28 -12.17
CA ILE A 100 11.20 -0.65 -13.24
C ILE A 100 10.69 -0.18 -14.61
N ALA A 101 9.44 0.27 -14.69
CA ALA A 101 8.88 0.80 -15.92
C ALA A 101 9.57 2.10 -16.36
N GLY A 102 9.94 2.98 -15.44
CA GLY A 102 10.69 4.20 -15.73
C GLY A 102 12.07 3.90 -16.33
N ASP A 103 12.77 2.91 -15.78
CA ASP A 103 14.05 2.47 -16.34
C ASP A 103 13.88 1.90 -17.76
N ALA A 104 12.84 1.09 -17.99
CA ALA A 104 12.53 0.52 -19.31
C ALA A 104 12.14 1.58 -20.35
N LEU A 105 11.41 2.62 -19.93
CA LEU A 105 11.01 3.74 -20.79
C LEU A 105 12.18 4.56 -21.33
N THR A 106 13.39 4.40 -20.79
CA THR A 106 14.60 5.05 -21.34
C THR A 106 15.02 4.46 -22.70
N HIS A 107 14.53 3.27 -23.06
CA HIS A 107 14.93 2.55 -24.29
C HIS A 107 13.80 1.77 -24.98
N LEU A 108 12.65 1.59 -24.33
CA LEU A 108 11.43 1.01 -24.92
C LEU A 108 10.39 2.10 -25.19
N SER A 109 9.56 1.91 -26.22
CA SER A 109 8.42 2.79 -26.48
C SER A 109 7.35 2.64 -25.38
N PHE A 110 6.54 3.67 -25.19
CA PHE A 110 5.42 3.58 -24.23
C PHE A 110 4.42 2.50 -24.62
N GLY A 111 4.19 2.28 -25.93
CA GLY A 111 3.36 1.19 -26.44
C GLY A 111 3.87 -0.20 -26.04
N GLU A 112 5.19 -0.43 -26.10
CA GLU A 112 5.82 -1.69 -25.67
C GLU A 112 5.69 -1.93 -24.17
N VAL A 113 5.86 -0.87 -23.36
CA VAL A 113 5.67 -0.93 -21.91
C VAL A 113 4.21 -1.24 -21.58
N ILE A 114 3.23 -0.63 -22.26
CA ILE A 114 1.80 -0.96 -22.10
C ILE A 114 1.51 -2.41 -22.51
N GLY A 115 2.12 -2.91 -23.57
CA GLY A 115 2.02 -4.33 -23.95
C GLY A 115 2.48 -5.26 -22.83
N ALA A 116 3.59 -4.92 -22.17
CA ALA A 116 4.08 -5.65 -21.00
C ALA A 116 3.17 -5.52 -19.78
N TYR A 117 2.56 -4.34 -19.54
CA TYR A 117 1.54 -4.17 -18.50
C TYR A 117 0.34 -5.08 -18.70
N LEU A 118 -0.16 -5.19 -19.93
CA LEU A 118 -1.25 -6.09 -20.28
C LEU A 118 -0.89 -7.55 -20.05
N ALA A 119 0.28 -7.98 -20.51
CA ALA A 119 0.75 -9.34 -20.28
C ALA A 119 0.90 -9.66 -18.79
N THR A 120 1.46 -8.71 -18.02
CA THR A 120 1.56 -8.82 -16.56
C THR A 120 0.18 -8.90 -15.91
N ALA A 121 -0.76 -8.06 -16.33
CA ALA A 121 -2.13 -8.04 -15.81
C ALA A 121 -2.82 -9.39 -16.00
N VAL A 122 -2.71 -9.96 -17.21
CA VAL A 122 -3.26 -11.29 -17.51
C VAL A 122 -2.58 -12.37 -16.67
N LEU A 123 -1.25 -12.34 -16.55
CA LEU A 123 -0.49 -13.30 -15.73
C LEU A 123 -0.93 -13.24 -14.26
N VAL A 124 -0.99 -12.04 -13.67
CA VAL A 124 -1.40 -11.83 -12.27
C VAL A 124 -2.86 -12.28 -12.05
N PHE A 125 -3.75 -11.97 -12.99
CA PHE A 125 -5.14 -12.45 -12.97
C PHE A 125 -5.21 -13.98 -12.95
N LEU A 126 -4.52 -14.65 -13.87
CA LEU A 126 -4.51 -16.11 -13.96
C LEU A 126 -3.92 -16.78 -12.71
N LEU A 127 -2.84 -16.22 -12.16
CA LEU A 127 -2.24 -16.69 -10.91
C LEU A 127 -3.21 -16.57 -9.73
N GLY A 128 -3.93 -15.44 -9.59
CA GLY A 128 -4.96 -15.27 -8.57
C GLY A 128 -6.14 -16.20 -8.77
N TRP A 129 -6.63 -16.33 -10.01
CA TRP A 129 -7.74 -17.20 -10.37
C TRP A 129 -7.45 -18.68 -10.09
N SER A 130 -6.23 -19.14 -10.39
CA SER A 130 -5.81 -20.54 -10.19
C SER A 130 -5.65 -20.93 -8.71
N GLY A 131 -5.65 -19.98 -7.78
CA GLY A 131 -5.39 -20.23 -6.36
C GLY A 131 -3.93 -20.55 -6.01
N LEU A 132 -3.01 -20.42 -6.97
CA LEU A 132 -1.60 -20.69 -6.77
C LEU A 132 -0.98 -19.68 -5.79
N ILE A 133 -1.44 -18.43 -5.84
CA ILE A 133 -0.93 -17.37 -4.94
C ILE A 133 -1.19 -17.69 -3.48
N GLY A 134 -2.38 -18.18 -3.13
CA GLY A 134 -2.68 -18.60 -1.76
C GLY A 134 -1.73 -19.69 -1.24
N ARG A 135 -1.27 -20.59 -2.11
CA ARG A 135 -0.30 -21.64 -1.75
C ARG A 135 1.09 -21.04 -1.55
N ILE A 136 1.55 -20.15 -2.43
CA ILE A 136 2.84 -19.47 -2.31
C ILE A 136 2.88 -18.64 -1.03
N MET A 137 1.87 -17.82 -0.77
CA MET A 137 1.80 -16.97 0.43
C MET A 137 1.72 -17.77 1.73
N ALA A 138 1.11 -18.97 1.71
CA ALA A 138 1.07 -19.84 2.88
C ALA A 138 2.46 -20.41 3.28
N LEU A 139 3.44 -20.37 2.39
CA LEU A 139 4.82 -20.78 2.67
C LEU A 139 5.65 -19.68 3.33
N LEU A 140 5.19 -18.42 3.28
CA LEU A 140 5.92 -17.28 3.82
C LEU A 140 5.58 -17.07 5.30
N PRO A 141 6.56 -17.13 6.23
CA PRO A 141 6.34 -16.81 7.63
C PRO A 141 5.89 -15.35 7.81
N PRO A 142 4.77 -15.08 8.52
CA PRO A 142 4.24 -13.73 8.68
C PRO A 142 5.25 -12.76 9.31
N THR A 143 6.10 -13.23 10.23
CA THR A 143 7.15 -12.42 10.87
C THR A 143 8.17 -11.90 9.85
N ILE A 144 8.60 -12.74 8.91
CA ILE A 144 9.56 -12.35 7.86
C ILE A 144 8.91 -11.33 6.90
N VAL A 145 7.64 -11.54 6.54
CA VAL A 145 6.91 -10.57 5.70
C VAL A 145 6.77 -9.23 6.42
N MET A 146 6.47 -9.22 7.74
CA MET A 146 6.37 -7.98 8.51
C MET A 146 7.72 -7.30 8.71
N ALA A 147 8.82 -8.05 8.76
CA ALA A 147 10.18 -7.48 8.76
C ALA A 147 10.51 -6.79 7.41
N MET A 148 10.07 -7.37 6.28
CA MET A 148 10.13 -6.69 4.98
C MET A 148 9.33 -5.38 5.01
N VAL A 149 8.10 -5.41 5.54
CA VAL A 149 7.25 -4.22 5.69
C VAL A 149 7.95 -3.15 6.52
N ALA A 150 8.61 -3.54 7.63
CA ALA A 150 9.38 -2.61 8.47
C ALA A 150 10.54 -1.97 7.69
N GLY A 151 11.26 -2.75 6.87
CA GLY A 151 12.33 -2.24 6.02
C GLY A 151 11.84 -1.21 5.00
N ILE A 152 10.70 -1.49 4.33
CA ILE A 152 10.11 -0.56 3.37
C ILE A 152 9.63 0.73 4.05
N PHE A 153 9.00 0.61 5.23
CA PHE A 153 8.47 1.77 5.94
C PHE A 153 9.55 2.62 6.61
N LEU A 154 10.72 2.05 6.92
CA LEU A 154 11.84 2.77 7.54
C LEU A 154 12.26 3.98 6.70
N ARG A 155 12.24 3.86 5.38
CA ARG A 155 12.58 4.96 4.46
C ARG A 155 11.79 6.23 4.78
N PHE A 156 10.48 6.13 4.99
CA PHE A 156 9.63 7.28 5.34
C PHE A 156 10.02 7.91 6.69
N GLY A 157 10.48 7.07 7.65
CA GLY A 157 11.00 7.57 8.93
C GLY A 157 12.31 8.34 8.76
N LEU A 158 13.21 7.89 7.88
CA LEU A 158 14.46 8.58 7.56
C LEU A 158 14.19 9.89 6.81
N GLU A 159 13.31 9.88 5.80
CA GLU A 159 12.89 11.07 5.07
C GLU A 159 12.27 12.15 5.99
N LEU A 160 11.60 11.75 7.09
CA LEU A 160 11.12 12.70 8.11
C LEU A 160 12.26 13.42 8.80
N VAL A 161 13.34 12.71 9.13
CA VAL A 161 14.53 13.32 9.76
C VAL A 161 15.23 14.24 8.78
N ASP A 162 15.36 13.81 7.52
CA ASP A 162 15.94 14.64 6.45
C ASP A 162 15.12 15.91 6.22
N ALA A 163 13.79 15.82 6.22
CA ALA A 163 12.92 16.99 6.14
C ALA A 163 13.08 17.92 7.34
N ALA A 164 13.21 17.38 8.55
CA ALA A 164 13.38 18.18 9.78
C ALA A 164 14.73 18.90 9.83
N THR A 165 15.79 18.32 9.24
CA THR A 165 17.12 18.92 9.18
C THR A 165 17.27 19.86 8.00
N GLY A 166 16.69 19.52 6.84
CA GLY A 166 16.79 20.32 5.61
C GLY A 166 15.85 21.52 5.58
N ASP A 167 14.67 21.42 6.19
CA ASP A 167 13.68 22.50 6.27
C ASP A 167 12.99 22.54 7.65
N PRO A 168 13.71 22.95 8.69
CA PRO A 168 13.21 22.95 10.06
C PRO A 168 12.00 23.86 10.26
N TRP A 169 11.88 24.95 9.51
CA TRP A 169 10.78 25.91 9.64
C TRP A 169 9.43 25.36 9.18
N LEU A 170 9.44 24.37 8.32
CA LEU A 170 8.24 23.67 7.83
C LEU A 170 8.01 22.36 8.58
N ALA A 171 9.02 21.49 8.63
CA ALA A 171 8.86 20.14 9.15
C ALA A 171 8.71 20.09 10.68
N ILE A 172 9.48 20.90 11.45
CA ILE A 172 9.40 20.88 12.91
C ILE A 172 8.01 21.28 13.44
N PRO A 173 7.37 22.36 12.98
CA PRO A 173 5.99 22.67 13.38
C PRO A 173 5.01 21.54 13.08
N MET A 174 5.11 20.88 11.93
CA MET A 174 4.28 19.73 11.58
C MET A 174 4.48 18.57 12.58
N ILE A 175 5.75 18.26 12.93
CA ILE A 175 6.10 17.21 13.90
C ILE A 175 5.57 17.58 15.29
N LEU A 176 5.77 18.80 15.75
CA LEU A 176 5.34 19.25 17.07
C LEU A 176 3.80 19.21 17.23
N ILE A 177 3.07 19.65 16.23
CA ILE A 177 1.59 19.57 16.21
C ILE A 177 1.14 18.11 16.24
N PHE A 178 1.75 17.25 15.42
CA PHE A 178 1.44 15.82 15.42
C PHE A 178 1.67 15.19 16.79
N VAL A 179 2.85 15.40 17.39
CA VAL A 179 3.21 14.87 18.71
C VAL A 179 2.28 15.45 19.79
N GLY A 180 2.08 16.77 19.82
CA GLY A 180 1.25 17.44 20.81
C GLY A 180 -0.20 16.95 20.81
N LEU A 181 -0.80 16.78 19.62
CA LEU A 181 -2.16 16.24 19.49
C LEU A 181 -2.22 14.74 19.81
N SER A 182 -1.17 13.98 19.50
CA SER A 182 -1.12 12.53 19.75
C SER A 182 -1.03 12.20 21.26
N ILE A 183 -0.51 13.11 22.09
CA ILE A 183 -0.42 12.94 23.54
C ILE A 183 -1.81 13.02 24.22
N VAL A 184 -2.77 13.69 23.58
CA VAL A 184 -4.11 13.89 24.14
C VAL A 184 -5.15 13.08 23.36
N PRO A 185 -5.48 11.82 23.77
CA PRO A 185 -6.33 10.91 22.98
C PRO A 185 -7.72 11.48 22.66
N ARG A 186 -8.28 12.31 23.55
CA ARG A 186 -9.59 12.94 23.34
C ARG A 186 -9.58 13.94 22.19
N VAL A 187 -8.48 14.67 22.04
CA VAL A 187 -8.30 15.64 20.95
C VAL A 187 -7.97 14.90 19.64
N ALA A 188 -7.11 13.90 19.70
CA ALA A 188 -6.75 13.06 18.56
C ALA A 188 -7.96 12.35 17.92
N ALA A 189 -8.99 12.02 18.72
CA ALA A 189 -10.22 11.38 18.23
C ALA A 189 -11.11 12.33 17.41
N VAL A 190 -11.02 13.65 17.64
CA VAL A 190 -11.83 14.67 16.94
C VAL A 190 -11.03 15.35 15.84
N ALA A 191 -9.74 15.59 16.09
CA ALA A 191 -8.80 16.24 15.16
C ALA A 191 -7.63 15.27 14.89
N PRO A 192 -7.69 14.45 13.83
CA PRO A 192 -6.64 13.49 13.50
C PRO A 192 -5.27 14.18 13.38
N PRO A 193 -4.27 13.79 14.19
CA PRO A 193 -3.01 14.54 14.30
C PRO A 193 -2.29 14.77 12.99
N VAL A 194 -2.30 13.75 12.11
CA VAL A 194 -1.65 13.83 10.78
C VAL A 194 -2.37 14.83 9.87
N ALA A 195 -3.71 14.86 9.89
CA ALA A 195 -4.49 15.79 9.08
C ALA A 195 -4.26 17.25 9.54
N VAL A 196 -4.19 17.48 10.85
CA VAL A 196 -3.89 18.83 11.38
C VAL A 196 -2.45 19.22 11.06
N ALA A 197 -1.48 18.32 11.16
CA ALA A 197 -0.09 18.59 10.76
C ALA A 197 0.00 18.95 9.25
N ALA A 198 -0.75 18.24 8.39
CA ALA A 198 -0.85 18.57 6.97
C ALA A 198 -1.40 19.99 6.74
N LEU A 199 -2.49 20.35 7.43
CA LEU A 199 -3.08 21.68 7.35
C LEU A 199 -2.08 22.76 7.78
N VAL A 200 -1.40 22.56 8.90
CA VAL A 200 -0.38 23.52 9.42
C VAL A 200 0.75 23.66 8.41
N GLY A 201 1.29 22.56 7.87
CA GLY A 201 2.33 22.60 6.84
C GLY A 201 1.89 23.34 5.57
N THR A 202 0.64 23.11 5.13
CA THR A 202 0.05 23.83 3.98
C THR A 202 -0.04 25.33 4.25
N VAL A 203 -0.53 25.75 5.42
CA VAL A 203 -0.60 27.16 5.81
C VAL A 203 0.79 27.79 5.84
N ILE A 204 1.79 27.11 6.40
CA ILE A 204 3.17 27.59 6.43
C ILE A 204 3.71 27.75 5.01
N ALA A 205 3.50 26.79 4.12
CA ALA A 205 3.95 26.86 2.73
C ALA A 205 3.34 28.06 1.97
N ILE A 206 2.04 28.31 2.19
CA ILE A 206 1.33 29.47 1.60
C ILE A 206 1.87 30.79 2.17
N VAL A 207 1.89 30.92 3.49
CA VAL A 207 2.28 32.21 4.16
C VAL A 207 3.75 32.52 3.91
N SER A 208 4.61 31.53 3.81
CA SER A 208 6.03 31.71 3.47
C SER A 208 6.30 31.96 1.99
N GLY A 209 5.26 32.00 1.14
CA GLY A 209 5.40 32.21 -0.30
C GLY A 209 6.14 31.08 -1.02
N ARG A 210 6.19 29.88 -0.44
CA ARG A 210 6.90 28.72 -0.98
C ARG A 210 6.03 27.80 -1.82
N LEU A 211 4.75 28.15 -1.99
CA LEU A 211 3.87 27.48 -2.92
C LEU A 211 4.29 27.82 -4.35
N GLY A 212 4.61 26.81 -5.17
CA GLY A 212 4.94 26.99 -6.57
C GLY A 212 3.79 27.61 -7.37
N SER A 213 4.09 28.18 -8.52
CA SER A 213 3.11 28.68 -9.49
C SER A 213 2.72 27.59 -10.48
N GLY A 214 1.63 27.80 -11.22
CA GLY A 214 1.25 26.89 -12.34
C GLY A 214 0.32 25.73 -11.95
N ILE A 215 -0.37 25.82 -10.82
CA ILE A 215 -1.23 24.73 -10.29
C ILE A 215 -2.33 24.28 -11.28
N LEU A 216 -2.77 25.16 -12.16
CA LEU A 216 -3.88 24.91 -13.10
C LEU A 216 -3.48 25.05 -14.57
N ASP A 217 -2.20 25.11 -14.89
CA ASP A 217 -1.71 25.34 -16.24
C ASP A 217 -2.09 24.21 -17.21
N ASP A 218 -2.16 22.96 -16.71
CA ASP A 218 -2.52 21.77 -17.48
C ASP A 218 -4.01 21.46 -17.45
N GLY A 219 -4.86 22.40 -17.01
CA GLY A 219 -6.30 22.25 -16.90
C GLY A 219 -6.77 21.63 -15.59
N ILE A 220 -8.07 21.33 -15.50
CA ILE A 220 -8.70 20.85 -14.25
C ILE A 220 -9.12 19.38 -14.36
N ILE A 221 -9.64 18.97 -15.50
CA ILE A 221 -10.25 17.65 -15.72
C ILE A 221 -9.35 16.83 -16.65
N THR A 222 -9.10 15.60 -16.28
CA THR A 222 -8.30 14.68 -17.09
C THR A 222 -9.06 14.20 -18.31
N THR A 223 -8.42 14.26 -19.47
CA THR A 223 -8.86 13.59 -20.70
C THR A 223 -7.98 12.36 -20.88
N PRO A 224 -8.50 11.13 -20.64
CA PRO A 224 -7.66 9.93 -20.73
C PRO A 224 -7.21 9.68 -22.17
N VAL A 225 -5.92 9.44 -22.35
CA VAL A 225 -5.31 9.06 -23.62
C VAL A 225 -5.24 7.55 -23.70
N ILE A 226 -5.79 6.97 -24.76
CA ILE A 226 -5.71 5.54 -25.02
C ILE A 226 -4.46 5.30 -25.88
N THR A 227 -3.49 4.57 -25.32
CA THR A 227 -2.27 4.19 -26.04
C THR A 227 -2.38 2.76 -26.56
N THR A 228 -2.05 2.57 -27.82
CA THR A 228 -2.08 1.24 -28.45
C THR A 228 -0.93 0.38 -27.91
N PRO A 229 -1.22 -0.83 -27.38
CA PRO A 229 -0.18 -1.72 -26.88
C PRO A 229 0.64 -2.32 -28.04
N GLU A 230 1.95 -2.37 -27.86
CA GLU A 230 2.89 -3.04 -28.75
C GLU A 230 3.51 -4.23 -28.02
N PHE A 231 3.60 -5.38 -28.67
CA PHE A 231 4.15 -6.59 -28.05
C PHE A 231 5.53 -6.89 -28.60
N SER A 232 6.59 -6.46 -27.90
CA SER A 232 7.97 -6.80 -28.21
C SER A 232 8.50 -7.86 -27.25
N LEU A 233 9.37 -8.74 -27.76
CA LEU A 233 9.99 -9.76 -26.93
C LEU A 233 10.88 -9.15 -25.84
N ALA A 234 11.52 -8.02 -26.13
CA ALA A 234 12.35 -7.27 -25.18
C ALA A 234 11.52 -6.83 -23.97
N ALA A 235 10.41 -6.11 -24.20
CA ALA A 235 9.51 -5.67 -23.13
C ALA A 235 8.91 -6.84 -22.33
N MET A 236 8.57 -7.95 -23.01
CA MET A 236 8.03 -9.14 -22.34
C MET A 236 9.04 -9.76 -21.38
N ILE A 237 10.29 -9.92 -21.78
CA ILE A 237 11.35 -10.51 -20.94
C ILE A 237 11.72 -9.57 -19.79
N GLU A 238 11.87 -8.28 -20.10
CA GLU A 238 12.36 -7.29 -19.15
C GLU A 238 11.33 -6.95 -18.06
N LEU A 239 10.04 -6.83 -18.43
CA LEU A 239 9.03 -6.25 -17.54
C LEU A 239 8.07 -7.27 -16.93
N VAL A 240 7.59 -8.28 -17.67
CA VAL A 240 6.45 -9.09 -17.23
C VAL A 240 6.72 -9.82 -15.91
N ILE A 241 7.84 -10.50 -15.80
CA ILE A 241 8.17 -11.26 -14.60
C ILE A 241 8.51 -10.34 -13.41
N PRO A 242 9.39 -9.33 -13.52
CA PRO A 242 9.64 -8.39 -12.43
C PRO A 242 8.38 -7.68 -11.95
N LEU A 243 7.53 -7.19 -12.86
CA LEU A 243 6.26 -6.55 -12.49
C LEU A 243 5.32 -7.52 -11.77
N ALA A 244 5.14 -8.74 -12.25
CA ALA A 244 4.30 -9.74 -11.59
C ALA A 244 4.81 -10.05 -10.18
N VAL A 245 6.11 -10.16 -9.98
CA VAL A 245 6.75 -10.39 -8.68
C VAL A 245 6.50 -9.20 -7.74
N THR A 246 6.71 -7.97 -8.21
CA THR A 246 6.45 -6.77 -7.38
C THR A 246 5.00 -6.66 -6.96
N VAL A 247 4.06 -7.00 -7.83
CA VAL A 247 2.62 -6.96 -7.53
C VAL A 247 2.24 -8.06 -6.56
N VAL A 248 2.54 -9.31 -6.91
CA VAL A 248 1.98 -10.46 -6.18
C VAL A 248 2.68 -10.71 -4.86
N ILE A 249 4.02 -10.70 -4.87
CA ILE A 249 4.81 -11.06 -3.68
C ILE A 249 5.07 -9.84 -2.82
N VAL A 250 5.59 -8.76 -3.40
CA VAL A 250 5.99 -7.58 -2.63
C VAL A 250 4.76 -6.80 -2.16
N GLN A 251 3.97 -6.26 -3.07
CA GLN A 251 2.90 -5.32 -2.72
C GLN A 251 1.65 -6.00 -2.15
N ASN A 252 1.11 -7.02 -2.83
CA ASN A 252 -0.03 -7.77 -2.28
C ASN A 252 0.37 -8.51 -1.00
N GLY A 253 1.59 -9.07 -0.94
CA GLY A 253 2.13 -9.68 0.27
C GLY A 253 2.18 -8.73 1.45
N GLN A 254 2.68 -7.51 1.23
CA GLN A 254 2.71 -6.43 2.22
C GLN A 254 1.31 -6.01 2.65
N GLY A 255 0.40 -5.75 1.70
CA GLY A 255 -0.99 -5.37 1.99
C GLY A 255 -1.73 -6.45 2.81
N ILE A 256 -1.58 -7.73 2.42
CA ILE A 256 -2.15 -8.87 3.15
C ILE A 256 -1.57 -8.96 4.57
N ALA A 257 -0.26 -8.81 4.72
CA ALA A 257 0.40 -8.87 6.02
C ALA A 257 -0.08 -7.76 6.97
N VAL A 258 -0.15 -6.52 6.48
CA VAL A 258 -0.66 -5.36 7.22
C VAL A 258 -2.11 -5.55 7.66
N LEU A 259 -2.98 -5.95 6.75
CA LEU A 259 -4.40 -6.18 7.06
C LEU A 259 -4.58 -7.36 8.04
N THR A 260 -3.78 -8.42 7.89
CA THR A 260 -3.81 -9.57 8.80
C THR A 260 -3.32 -9.19 10.19
N ALA A 261 -2.24 -8.41 10.31
CA ALA A 261 -1.73 -7.90 11.58
C ALA A 261 -2.77 -7.00 12.30
N ALA A 262 -3.59 -6.27 11.54
CA ALA A 262 -4.73 -5.50 12.07
C ALA A 262 -5.99 -6.37 12.36
N GLY A 263 -5.88 -7.70 12.22
CA GLY A 263 -6.92 -8.67 12.53
C GLY A 263 -7.97 -8.86 11.44
N HIS A 264 -7.78 -8.31 10.23
CA HIS A 264 -8.63 -8.59 9.07
C HIS A 264 -8.26 -9.92 8.42
N LYS A 265 -9.13 -10.39 7.51
CA LYS A 265 -8.91 -11.62 6.72
C LYS A 265 -8.99 -11.27 5.23
N PRO A 266 -7.94 -10.64 4.67
CA PRO A 266 -7.93 -10.32 3.24
C PRO A 266 -7.89 -11.60 2.40
N GLY A 267 -8.59 -11.60 1.27
CA GLY A 267 -8.51 -12.69 0.30
C GLY A 267 -7.21 -12.59 -0.50
N VAL A 268 -6.35 -13.60 -0.38
CA VAL A 268 -5.04 -13.62 -1.04
C VAL A 268 -5.18 -13.79 -2.55
N ASN A 269 -5.99 -14.75 -2.97
CA ASN A 269 -6.27 -15.01 -4.38
C ASN A 269 -7.15 -13.90 -4.98
N LEU A 270 -8.10 -13.39 -4.20
CA LEU A 270 -8.91 -12.23 -4.56
C LEU A 270 -8.03 -11.02 -4.87
N ALA A 271 -7.07 -10.70 -3.99
CA ALA A 271 -6.20 -9.55 -4.17
C ALA A 271 -5.44 -9.63 -5.51
N ALA A 272 -4.85 -10.78 -5.83
CA ALA A 272 -4.15 -10.98 -7.10
C ALA A 272 -5.11 -10.95 -8.30
N ALA A 273 -6.23 -11.69 -8.24
CA ALA A 273 -7.18 -11.73 -9.35
C ALA A 273 -7.80 -10.35 -9.64
N ALA A 274 -8.19 -9.61 -8.60
CA ALA A 274 -8.75 -8.27 -8.73
C ALA A 274 -7.71 -7.26 -9.26
N SER A 275 -6.47 -7.33 -8.76
CA SER A 275 -5.35 -6.53 -9.26
C SER A 275 -5.15 -6.76 -10.76
N GLY A 276 -5.01 -8.01 -11.20
CA GLY A 276 -4.84 -8.33 -12.60
C GLY A 276 -6.02 -7.91 -13.47
N LEU A 277 -7.25 -8.19 -13.03
CA LEU A 277 -8.46 -7.88 -13.80
C LEU A 277 -8.62 -6.38 -14.07
N VAL A 278 -8.43 -5.54 -13.06
CA VAL A 278 -8.55 -4.07 -13.21
C VAL A 278 -7.35 -3.49 -13.97
N SER A 279 -6.19 -4.09 -13.85
CA SER A 279 -5.01 -3.64 -14.62
C SER A 279 -5.19 -3.79 -16.12
N ILE A 280 -5.99 -4.74 -16.61
CA ILE A 280 -6.21 -4.92 -18.05
C ILE A 280 -6.74 -3.64 -18.71
N PRO A 281 -7.92 -3.10 -18.34
CA PRO A 281 -8.40 -1.86 -18.96
C PRO A 281 -7.56 -0.63 -18.59
N MET A 282 -6.96 -0.61 -17.39
CA MET A 282 -6.17 0.55 -16.95
C MET A 282 -4.81 0.64 -17.66
N ALA A 283 -4.27 -0.46 -18.16
CA ALA A 283 -3.03 -0.45 -18.94
C ALA A 283 -3.14 0.41 -20.21
N PHE A 284 -4.30 0.35 -20.90
CA PHE A 284 -4.51 1.14 -22.12
C PHE A 284 -4.42 2.67 -21.93
N ILE A 285 -4.62 3.13 -20.70
CA ILE A 285 -4.49 4.54 -20.30
C ILE A 285 -3.19 4.82 -19.54
N GLY A 286 -2.22 3.93 -19.66
CA GLY A 286 -0.86 4.09 -19.14
C GLY A 286 -0.64 3.63 -17.71
N ASN A 287 -1.66 3.14 -16.98
CA ASN A 287 -1.48 2.75 -15.59
C ASN A 287 -0.68 1.44 -15.47
N VAL A 288 0.41 1.48 -14.69
CA VAL A 288 1.14 0.29 -14.27
C VAL A 288 0.25 -0.62 -13.40
N THR A 289 0.58 -1.89 -13.33
CA THR A 289 -0.25 -2.91 -12.68
C THR A 289 -0.70 -2.52 -11.26
N THR A 290 -1.98 -2.69 -11.02
CA THR A 290 -2.67 -2.51 -9.73
C THR A 290 -2.19 -3.51 -8.68
N CYS A 291 -2.20 -3.13 -7.41
CA CYS A 291 -1.86 -4.00 -6.28
C CYS A 291 -2.62 -3.60 -5.00
N LEU A 292 -2.75 -4.54 -4.06
CA LEU A 292 -3.20 -4.28 -2.70
C LEU A 292 -2.06 -3.66 -1.90
N THR A 293 -2.07 -2.34 -1.70
CA THR A 293 -0.90 -1.63 -1.16
C THR A 293 -0.71 -1.80 0.35
N GLY A 294 0.54 -1.94 0.80
CA GLY A 294 0.87 -2.00 2.22
C GLY A 294 0.71 -0.66 2.94
N PRO A 295 1.40 0.41 2.50
CA PRO A 295 1.41 1.69 3.22
C PRO A 295 0.03 2.30 3.39
N THR A 296 -0.75 2.40 2.33
CA THR A 296 -2.11 2.96 2.36
C THR A 296 -3.02 2.16 3.29
N ASN A 297 -2.99 0.82 3.19
CA ASN A 297 -3.77 -0.03 4.09
C ASN A 297 -3.31 0.13 5.55
N ALA A 298 -2.01 0.31 5.82
CA ALA A 298 -1.49 0.53 7.16
C ALA A 298 -2.05 1.83 7.80
N LEU A 299 -2.19 2.89 7.02
CA LEU A 299 -2.81 4.15 7.46
C LEU A 299 -4.30 3.98 7.71
N ILE A 300 -5.03 3.32 6.83
CA ILE A 300 -6.46 3.04 6.97
C ILE A 300 -6.75 2.25 8.26
N VAL A 301 -5.92 1.24 8.58
CA VAL A 301 -6.13 0.39 9.76
C VAL A 301 -5.44 0.88 11.02
N SER A 302 -4.89 2.08 11.04
CA SER A 302 -4.24 2.67 12.21
C SER A 302 -5.21 3.07 13.33
N GLY A 303 -6.50 3.17 13.03
CA GLY A 303 -7.54 3.48 14.00
C GLY A 303 -7.82 2.32 14.96
N PRO A 304 -8.33 2.61 16.20
CA PRO A 304 -8.56 1.59 17.21
C PRO A 304 -9.77 0.69 16.92
N ASN A 305 -10.72 1.16 16.08
CA ASN A 305 -11.99 0.46 15.85
C ASN A 305 -11.94 -0.36 14.54
N LYS A 306 -11.53 -1.62 14.65
CA LYS A 306 -11.43 -2.55 13.52
C LYS A 306 -12.69 -2.62 12.64
N HIS A 307 -13.89 -2.56 13.26
CA HIS A 307 -15.15 -2.70 12.54
C HIS A 307 -15.47 -1.51 11.64
N ARG A 308 -14.78 -0.37 11.83
CA ARG A 308 -14.96 0.85 11.05
C ARG A 308 -13.85 1.10 10.01
N HIS A 309 -12.77 0.30 10.00
CA HIS A 309 -11.67 0.47 9.05
C HIS A 309 -12.14 0.49 7.58
N TYR A 310 -13.22 -0.25 7.26
CA TYR A 310 -13.79 -0.24 5.91
C TYR A 310 -14.31 1.15 5.51
N ALA A 311 -14.84 1.93 6.45
CA ALA A 311 -15.32 3.28 6.18
C ALA A 311 -14.15 4.22 5.83
N ALA A 312 -12.99 4.09 6.50
CA ALA A 312 -11.77 4.81 6.14
C ALA A 312 -11.30 4.45 4.72
N ALA A 313 -11.33 3.15 4.35
CA ALA A 313 -11.01 2.72 3.00
C ALA A 313 -11.97 3.29 1.94
N MET A 314 -13.27 3.42 2.25
CA MET A 314 -14.24 4.06 1.36
C MET A 314 -13.97 5.56 1.18
N VAL A 315 -13.58 6.27 2.24
CA VAL A 315 -13.17 7.68 2.14
C VAL A 315 -11.95 7.80 1.22
N THR A 316 -10.93 6.95 1.41
CA THR A 316 -9.77 6.90 0.53
C THR A 316 -10.16 6.64 -0.92
N ALA A 317 -11.08 5.70 -1.16
CA ALA A 317 -11.54 5.34 -2.50
C ALA A 317 -12.28 6.48 -3.19
N LEU A 318 -13.20 7.15 -2.50
CA LEU A 318 -13.94 8.30 -3.04
C LEU A 318 -13.00 9.46 -3.34
N GLY A 319 -12.04 9.71 -2.45
CA GLY A 319 -11.00 10.71 -2.68
C GLY A 319 -10.09 10.35 -3.86
N ALA A 320 -9.71 9.07 -4.01
CA ALA A 320 -8.93 8.60 -5.14
C ALA A 320 -9.67 8.79 -6.48
N ILE A 321 -10.97 8.48 -6.52
CA ILE A 321 -11.80 8.75 -7.70
C ILE A 321 -11.78 10.25 -8.04
N ALA A 322 -11.93 11.12 -7.03
CA ALA A 322 -11.88 12.57 -7.24
C ALA A 322 -10.49 13.02 -7.72
N VAL A 323 -9.40 12.53 -7.11
CA VAL A 323 -8.03 12.84 -7.56
C VAL A 323 -7.81 12.39 -9.00
N GLY A 324 -8.30 11.19 -9.39
CA GLY A 324 -8.19 10.73 -10.76
C GLY A 324 -8.91 11.65 -11.75
N LEU A 325 -10.16 12.04 -11.46
CA LEU A 325 -10.93 12.93 -12.31
C LEU A 325 -10.30 14.33 -12.45
N PHE A 326 -9.69 14.83 -11.38
CA PHE A 326 -9.05 16.14 -11.31
C PHE A 326 -7.51 16.04 -11.27
N ALA A 327 -6.95 15.00 -11.90
CA ALA A 327 -5.52 14.72 -11.80
C ALA A 327 -4.61 15.91 -12.19
N PRO A 328 -4.86 16.69 -13.26
CA PRO A 328 -3.99 17.82 -13.59
C PRO A 328 -3.92 18.84 -12.46
N ALA A 329 -5.07 19.28 -11.93
CA ALA A 329 -5.12 20.26 -10.85
C ALA A 329 -4.52 19.74 -9.55
N PHE A 330 -4.77 18.46 -9.22
CA PHE A 330 -4.23 17.84 -8.03
C PHE A 330 -2.71 17.67 -8.11
N VAL A 331 -2.21 17.21 -9.25
CA VAL A 331 -0.77 17.07 -9.51
C VAL A 331 -0.08 18.43 -9.47
N GLY A 332 -0.66 19.43 -10.13
CA GLY A 332 -0.14 20.80 -10.07
C GLY A 332 -0.05 21.31 -8.63
N PHE A 333 -1.07 21.07 -7.80
CA PHE A 333 -1.03 21.42 -6.38
C PHE A 333 0.08 20.67 -5.61
N MET A 334 0.22 19.35 -5.82
CA MET A 334 1.26 18.55 -5.14
C MET A 334 2.67 18.95 -5.56
N LEU A 335 2.90 19.21 -6.85
CA LEU A 335 4.18 19.68 -7.35
C LEU A 335 4.52 21.11 -6.88
N ALA A 336 3.51 21.93 -6.61
CA ALA A 336 3.70 23.26 -6.04
C ALA A 336 4.08 23.24 -4.55
N MET A 337 3.85 22.11 -3.84
CA MET A 337 4.26 21.97 -2.44
C MET A 337 5.77 21.75 -2.31
N PRO A 338 6.43 22.28 -1.24
CA PRO A 338 7.82 21.96 -0.95
C PRO A 338 8.03 20.45 -0.77
N VAL A 339 9.15 19.92 -1.26
CA VAL A 339 9.52 18.50 -1.10
C VAL A 339 9.58 18.11 0.38
N SER A 340 10.07 19.01 1.25
CA SER A 340 10.10 18.84 2.70
C SER A 340 8.71 18.68 3.33
N PHE A 341 7.67 19.32 2.77
CA PHE A 341 6.28 19.11 3.20
C PHE A 341 5.83 17.66 2.95
N ILE A 342 6.09 17.16 1.74
CA ILE A 342 5.68 15.82 1.32
C ILE A 342 6.40 14.76 2.17
N ALA A 343 7.73 14.92 2.34
CA ALA A 343 8.56 14.02 3.15
C ALA A 343 8.15 14.02 4.63
N ALA A 344 7.93 15.22 5.22
CA ALA A 344 7.49 15.34 6.61
C ALA A 344 6.10 14.71 6.82
N LEU A 345 5.16 14.97 5.92
CA LEU A 345 3.79 14.43 6.01
C LEU A 345 3.79 12.90 5.90
N ALA A 346 4.50 12.35 4.91
CA ALA A 346 4.62 10.91 4.70
C ALA A 346 5.28 10.23 5.92
N GLY A 347 6.39 10.80 6.42
CA GLY A 347 7.10 10.28 7.56
C GLY A 347 6.26 10.28 8.84
N ILE A 348 5.60 11.40 9.17
CA ILE A 348 4.69 11.50 10.32
C ILE A 348 3.57 10.45 10.22
N ALA A 349 2.94 10.32 9.05
CA ALA A 349 1.86 9.36 8.83
C ALA A 349 2.33 7.91 9.03
N MET A 350 3.56 7.61 8.63
CA MET A 350 4.10 6.25 8.68
C MET A 350 4.72 5.84 10.03
N LEU A 351 4.87 6.74 11.01
CA LEU A 351 5.46 6.39 12.32
C LEU A 351 4.72 5.25 13.03
N THR A 352 3.38 5.29 13.11
CA THR A 352 2.58 4.22 13.73
C THR A 352 2.61 2.91 12.94
N PRO A 353 2.41 2.90 11.61
CA PRO A 353 2.61 1.72 10.78
C PRO A 353 4.01 1.11 10.90
N LEU A 354 5.06 1.92 10.90
CA LEU A 354 6.45 1.48 11.07
C LEU A 354 6.65 0.77 12.41
N LYS A 355 6.22 1.40 13.51
CA LYS A 355 6.27 0.79 14.85
C LYS A 355 5.57 -0.58 14.87
N ASN A 356 4.36 -0.65 14.31
CA ASN A 356 3.58 -1.89 14.30
C ASN A 356 4.26 -2.98 13.45
N ALA A 357 4.88 -2.61 12.34
CA ALA A 357 5.63 -3.53 11.50
C ALA A 357 6.86 -4.09 12.22
N PHE A 358 7.62 -3.26 12.96
CA PHE A 358 8.73 -3.71 13.79
C PHE A 358 8.25 -4.69 14.88
N VAL A 359 7.22 -4.33 15.62
CA VAL A 359 6.67 -5.21 16.67
C VAL A 359 6.26 -6.57 16.07
N ALA A 360 5.50 -6.57 14.98
CA ALA A 360 5.04 -7.81 14.35
C ALA A 360 6.18 -8.63 13.71
N GLY A 361 7.19 -7.97 13.14
CA GLY A 361 8.32 -8.64 12.47
C GLY A 361 9.33 -9.25 13.42
N PHE A 362 9.49 -8.70 14.64
CA PHE A 362 10.57 -9.10 15.55
C PHE A 362 10.10 -9.71 16.87
N SER A 363 8.80 -9.90 17.09
CA SER A 363 8.23 -10.47 18.33
C SER A 363 8.02 -11.98 18.32
N GLY A 364 8.41 -12.69 17.26
CA GLY A 364 8.07 -14.10 17.08
C GLY A 364 9.27 -15.04 16.84
N SER A 365 8.95 -16.27 16.45
CA SER A 365 9.89 -17.22 15.87
C SER A 365 10.41 -16.70 14.51
N PHE A 366 11.56 -17.20 14.05
CA PHE A 366 12.23 -16.76 12.82
C PHE A 366 12.87 -15.35 12.90
N SER A 367 13.37 -14.99 14.08
CA SER A 367 13.96 -13.66 14.32
C SER A 367 15.24 -13.41 13.49
N THR A 368 16.07 -14.43 13.25
CA THR A 368 17.28 -14.31 12.42
C THR A 368 16.89 -14.10 10.95
N GLY A 369 15.94 -14.89 10.45
CA GLY A 369 15.41 -14.71 9.09
C GLY A 369 14.73 -13.36 8.91
N ALA A 370 13.98 -12.89 9.91
CA ALA A 370 13.36 -11.56 9.90
C ALA A 370 14.42 -10.44 9.84
N LEU A 371 15.51 -10.57 10.62
CA LEU A 371 16.61 -9.59 10.60
C LEU A 371 17.29 -9.53 9.23
N VAL A 372 17.61 -10.68 8.63
CA VAL A 372 18.22 -10.74 7.30
C VAL A 372 17.28 -10.15 6.26
N CYS A 373 15.99 -10.49 6.32
CA CYS A 373 14.96 -9.90 5.43
C CYS A 373 14.94 -8.37 5.53
N PHE A 374 14.92 -7.85 6.76
CA PHE A 374 14.93 -6.40 7.00
C PHE A 374 16.18 -5.72 6.43
N ILE A 375 17.40 -6.25 6.76
CA ILE A 375 18.67 -5.68 6.30
C ILE A 375 18.73 -5.65 4.76
N VAL A 376 18.38 -6.78 4.11
CA VAL A 376 18.39 -6.84 2.65
C VAL A 376 17.36 -5.88 2.06
N THR A 377 16.16 -5.78 2.65
CA THR A 377 15.12 -4.84 2.18
C THR A 377 15.60 -3.38 2.21
N VAL A 378 16.36 -3.00 3.24
CA VAL A 378 16.88 -1.63 3.40
C VAL A 378 18.09 -1.36 2.48
N SER A 379 18.78 -2.40 2.01
CA SER A 379 20.01 -2.25 1.22
C SER A 379 19.81 -1.75 -0.21
N GLU A 380 18.57 -1.59 -0.67
CA GLU A 380 18.21 -1.19 -2.05
C GLU A 380 18.79 -2.13 -3.15
N LEU A 381 19.14 -3.37 -2.77
CA LEU A 381 19.70 -4.38 -3.66
C LEU A 381 18.73 -4.67 -4.82
N THR A 382 19.22 -4.63 -6.04
CA THR A 382 18.46 -5.04 -7.23
C THR A 382 19.23 -6.11 -7.98
N ILE A 383 18.62 -7.29 -8.19
CA ILE A 383 19.21 -8.41 -8.91
C ILE A 383 18.16 -8.92 -9.93
N PHE A 384 18.54 -9.09 -11.18
CA PHE A 384 17.64 -9.52 -12.27
C PHE A 384 16.37 -8.68 -12.41
N GLY A 385 16.45 -7.36 -12.20
CA GLY A 385 15.30 -6.45 -12.25
C GLY A 385 14.33 -6.58 -11.06
N MET A 386 14.61 -7.44 -10.08
CA MET A 386 13.81 -7.60 -8.87
C MET A 386 14.42 -6.82 -7.71
N THR A 387 13.56 -6.02 -7.04
CA THR A 387 13.98 -5.09 -5.98
C THR A 387 14.30 -5.78 -4.65
N ALA A 388 15.02 -5.08 -3.78
CA ALA A 388 15.47 -5.54 -2.46
C ALA A 388 14.41 -6.23 -1.60
N PRO A 389 13.13 -5.78 -1.51
CA PRO A 389 12.11 -6.47 -0.72
C PRO A 389 11.87 -7.92 -1.14
N PHE A 390 11.92 -8.22 -2.44
CA PHE A 390 11.81 -9.60 -2.92
C PHE A 390 12.99 -10.45 -2.44
N TRP A 391 14.21 -9.97 -2.63
CA TRP A 391 15.42 -10.68 -2.18
C TRP A 391 15.49 -10.77 -0.66
N GLY A 392 15.00 -9.77 0.04
CA GLY A 392 14.81 -9.79 1.49
C GLY A 392 13.96 -10.98 1.94
N LEU A 393 12.81 -11.18 1.29
CA LEU A 393 11.96 -12.36 1.55
C LEU A 393 12.69 -13.67 1.24
N VAL A 394 13.33 -13.78 0.07
CA VAL A 394 14.05 -15.00 -0.33
C VAL A 394 15.14 -15.35 0.67
N PHE A 395 16.05 -14.41 0.96
CA PHE A 395 17.16 -14.66 1.88
C PHE A 395 16.67 -14.80 3.32
N GLY A 396 15.69 -14.01 3.75
CA GLY A 396 15.07 -14.12 5.06
C GLY A 396 14.44 -15.49 5.30
N CYS A 397 13.66 -15.99 4.35
CA CYS A 397 13.07 -17.33 4.44
C CYS A 397 14.14 -18.44 4.41
N LEU A 398 15.18 -18.30 3.57
CA LEU A 398 16.28 -19.24 3.51
C LEU A 398 17.04 -19.33 4.84
N ILE A 399 17.42 -18.19 5.42
CA ILE A 399 18.12 -18.13 6.70
C ILE A 399 17.23 -18.63 7.84
N ALA A 400 15.94 -18.27 7.85
CA ALA A 400 15.00 -18.80 8.84
C ALA A 400 14.91 -20.32 8.78
N TRP A 401 14.91 -20.88 7.57
CA TRP A 401 14.87 -22.32 7.38
C TRP A 401 16.16 -23.02 7.85
N LEU A 402 17.32 -22.37 7.72
CA LEU A 402 18.62 -22.92 8.07
C LEU A 402 18.98 -22.72 9.55
N MET A 403 18.65 -21.59 10.15
CA MET A 403 19.17 -21.13 11.44
C MET A 403 18.12 -20.98 12.53
N ASP A 404 16.88 -20.68 12.18
CA ASP A 404 15.85 -20.45 13.20
C ASP A 404 15.20 -21.78 13.64
N PRO A 405 14.95 -21.97 14.95
CA PRO A 405 14.28 -23.17 15.44
C PRO A 405 12.86 -23.21 14.88
N ARG A 406 12.47 -24.36 14.33
CA ARG A 406 11.11 -24.55 13.85
C ARG A 406 10.14 -24.39 15.03
N PRO A 407 9.04 -23.64 14.89
CA PRO A 407 8.06 -23.54 15.96
C PRO A 407 7.57 -24.95 16.31
N VAL A 408 7.80 -25.34 17.55
CA VAL A 408 7.23 -26.58 18.09
C VAL A 408 5.73 -26.44 17.97
N LYS A 409 5.07 -27.30 17.21
CA LYS A 409 3.60 -27.35 17.17
C LYS A 409 3.12 -27.40 18.60
N ALA A 410 2.44 -26.34 19.06
CA ALA A 410 1.81 -26.35 20.37
C ALA A 410 0.97 -27.64 20.45
N GLN A 411 1.36 -28.56 21.33
CA GLN A 411 0.53 -29.71 21.62
C GLN A 411 -0.80 -29.13 22.14
N PRO A 412 -1.94 -29.62 21.67
CA PRO A 412 -3.20 -29.24 22.27
C PRO A 412 -3.08 -29.50 23.77
N VAL A 413 -3.26 -28.47 24.57
CA VAL A 413 -3.36 -28.60 26.02
C VAL A 413 -4.53 -29.56 26.26
N THR A 414 -4.21 -30.79 26.52
CA THR A 414 -5.18 -31.74 27.06
C THR A 414 -5.54 -31.23 28.44
N GLU A 415 -6.66 -30.55 28.51
CA GLU A 415 -7.32 -30.15 29.75
C GLU A 415 -7.68 -31.46 30.47
N LYS A 416 -6.74 -31.94 31.32
CA LYS A 416 -7.08 -32.97 32.28
C LYS A 416 -8.05 -32.34 33.27
N ALA A 417 -9.33 -32.57 33.00
CA ALA A 417 -10.39 -32.39 33.97
C ALA A 417 -10.15 -33.33 35.17
N GLY A 418 -9.48 -32.80 36.16
CA GLY A 418 -9.37 -33.35 37.48
C GLY A 418 -10.18 -32.46 38.44
N VAL A 419 -11.51 -32.59 38.34
CA VAL A 419 -12.39 -32.05 39.41
C VAL A 419 -12.31 -32.99 40.59
N ASP A 420 -11.41 -32.67 41.55
CA ASP A 420 -11.46 -33.28 42.86
C ASP A 420 -12.45 -32.49 43.73
N LYS A 421 -13.66 -33.10 43.80
CA LYS A 421 -14.69 -32.64 44.73
C LYS A 421 -14.31 -33.15 46.12
N GLN A 422 -13.49 -32.42 46.86
CA GLN A 422 -13.38 -32.62 48.29
C GLN A 422 -14.34 -31.71 49.05
N LYS A 423 -15.29 -32.39 49.66
CA LYS A 423 -16.26 -31.90 50.62
C LYS A 423 -15.65 -30.95 51.68
N CYS A 424 -16.21 -29.78 51.85
CA CYS A 424 -16.18 -29.06 53.12
C CYS A 424 -17.53 -29.30 53.83
N GLU A 425 -17.54 -30.25 54.77
CA GLU A 425 -18.52 -30.32 55.85
C GLU A 425 -17.98 -29.49 57.01
N VAL A 426 -18.74 -28.51 57.38
CA VAL A 426 -19.16 -27.99 58.71
C VAL A 426 -18.20 -28.16 59.89
N LYS A 427 -17.74 -27.04 60.45
CA LYS A 427 -18.11 -26.64 61.84
C LYS A 427 -18.00 -25.12 61.97
#